data_af9ecd77ef6cc48f8606b847c71e4e31
#
_entry.id   af9ecd77ef6cc48f8606b847c71e4e31
#
_cell.length_a   1.000
_cell.length_b   1.000
_cell.length_c   1.000
_cell.angle_alpha   90.00
_cell.angle_beta   90.00
_cell.angle_gamma   90.00
#
_symmetry.space_group_name_H-M   'P 1'
#
loop_
_entity.id
_entity.type
_entity.pdbx_description
1 polymer ?
#
loop_
_entity_poly.entity_id
_entity_poly.type
_entity_poly.pdbx_seq_one_letter_code
_entity_poly.pdbx_strand_id
1 'polypeptide(L)'
;FTEKAARKLALKTDLETSENNYNPENRILIPVSNPETLDSLMELALLIKEKKDNQPVYALKVVDDFQDSEKVTQGKKLLDRAANIGAGADVKVKRISRYDLNISSGICNVVKEKNISDVVLGLHRKSTVSDSFFGNMTDSLLSGVNRMIYIYKSVQPMSTIKRLVVATPPKCEFEYGFNKWCSRVFTLAGQIGGDLVFYCTKETKEAIVEIAKEIKTSVQIQYFLLAEWEDFLILSREVHFNDLLLVVTARKQSISYTPELEKLPKQL
;
A
#
# COMPACT_ATOMS: atom_id res chain seq x y z
N PHE A 1 -19.89 24.19 -6.70
CA PHE A 1 -21.04 23.26 -6.88
C PHE A 1 -20.58 21.92 -7.46
N THR A 2 -19.66 21.93 -8.41
CA THR A 2 -19.16 20.75 -9.13
C THR A 2 -18.30 19.82 -8.27
N GLU A 3 -17.45 20.34 -7.38
CA GLU A 3 -16.55 19.55 -6.54
C GLU A 3 -17.31 18.72 -5.48
N LYS A 4 -18.29 19.33 -4.79
CA LYS A 4 -19.16 18.59 -3.87
C LYS A 4 -19.95 17.48 -4.56
N ALA A 5 -20.39 17.73 -5.79
CA ALA A 5 -21.12 16.75 -6.60
C ALA A 5 -20.19 15.60 -7.04
N ALA A 6 -18.96 15.90 -7.48
CA ALA A 6 -17.96 14.90 -7.86
C ALA A 6 -17.56 14.01 -6.67
N ARG A 7 -17.33 14.61 -5.49
CA ARG A 7 -17.05 13.86 -4.26
C ARG A 7 -18.22 12.97 -3.85
N LYS A 8 -19.44 13.50 -3.91
CA LYS A 8 -20.64 12.71 -3.60
C LYS A 8 -20.87 11.58 -4.61
N LEU A 9 -20.49 11.80 -5.88
CA LEU A 9 -20.53 10.78 -6.92
C LEU A 9 -19.48 9.70 -6.70
N ALA A 10 -18.23 10.08 -6.36
CA ALA A 10 -17.15 9.13 -6.02
C ALA A 10 -17.54 8.27 -4.82
N LEU A 11 -18.03 8.88 -3.72
CA LEU A 11 -18.55 8.17 -2.55
C LEU A 11 -19.74 7.25 -2.90
N LYS A 12 -20.65 7.72 -3.77
CA LYS A 12 -21.80 6.92 -4.21
C LYS A 12 -21.34 5.74 -5.08
N THR A 13 -20.37 5.93 -5.94
CA THR A 13 -19.79 4.85 -6.75
C THR A 13 -19.06 3.84 -5.87
N ASP A 14 -18.34 4.29 -4.82
CA ASP A 14 -17.72 3.42 -3.82
C ASP A 14 -18.77 2.58 -3.07
N LEU A 15 -19.89 3.18 -2.69
CA LEU A 15 -21.00 2.51 -2.01
C LEU A 15 -21.74 1.55 -2.95
N GLU A 16 -22.08 1.97 -4.17
CA GLU A 16 -22.77 1.13 -5.16
C GLU A 16 -21.89 -0.04 -5.63
N THR A 17 -20.57 0.13 -5.68
CA THR A 17 -19.64 -0.96 -5.94
C THR A 17 -19.57 -1.93 -4.76
N SER A 18 -19.80 -1.45 -3.55
CA SER A 18 -19.94 -2.26 -2.33
C SER A 18 -21.27 -3.04 -2.30
N GLU A 19 -22.35 -2.46 -2.78
CA GLU A 19 -23.68 -3.09 -2.83
C GLU A 19 -23.81 -4.13 -3.95
N ASN A 20 -23.06 -3.98 -5.04
CA ASN A 20 -23.07 -4.90 -6.18
C ASN A 20 -22.15 -6.12 -6.03
N ASN A 21 -21.96 -6.68 -4.82
CA ASN A 21 -21.16 -7.91 -4.55
C ASN A 21 -19.71 -7.88 -5.03
N TYR A 22 -19.18 -6.74 -5.41
CA TYR A 22 -17.81 -6.55 -5.84
C TYR A 22 -16.96 -5.74 -4.82
N ASN A 23 -17.34 -5.84 -3.53
CA ASN A 23 -16.40 -5.41 -2.48
C ASN A 23 -15.28 -6.46 -2.47
N PRO A 24 -14.07 -6.15 -2.98
CA PRO A 24 -12.98 -7.10 -2.85
C PRO A 24 -12.81 -7.31 -1.34
N GLU A 25 -13.13 -8.52 -0.88
CA GLU A 25 -12.92 -8.89 0.51
C GLU A 25 -11.50 -8.42 0.87
N ASN A 26 -11.28 -7.93 2.08
CA ASN A 26 -9.98 -7.38 2.55
C ASN A 26 -8.83 -8.40 2.46
N ARG A 27 -8.50 -8.83 1.25
CA ARG A 27 -7.49 -9.85 0.96
C ARG A 27 -6.19 -9.18 0.55
N ILE A 28 -5.16 -9.40 1.34
CA ILE A 28 -3.83 -8.84 1.11
C ILE A 28 -2.96 -9.90 0.42
N LEU A 29 -2.29 -9.53 -0.67
CA LEU A 29 -1.33 -10.36 -1.38
C LEU A 29 0.08 -9.82 -1.18
N ILE A 30 1.00 -10.73 -0.87
CA ILE A 30 2.44 -10.43 -0.74
C ILE A 30 3.18 -11.32 -1.72
N PRO A 31 3.65 -10.80 -2.86
CA PRO A 31 4.62 -11.49 -3.70
C PRO A 31 5.96 -11.62 -2.96
N VAL A 32 6.42 -12.87 -2.79
CA VAL A 32 7.64 -13.17 -2.05
C VAL A 32 8.75 -13.60 -3.02
N SER A 33 9.84 -12.85 -3.04
CA SER A 33 11.00 -13.14 -3.90
C SER A 33 12.32 -13.09 -3.15
N ASN A 34 12.45 -12.21 -2.17
CA ASN A 34 13.67 -11.99 -1.41
C ASN A 34 13.48 -12.36 0.06
N PRO A 35 14.31 -13.26 0.63
CA PRO A 35 14.24 -13.64 2.03
C PRO A 35 14.53 -12.48 3.01
N GLU A 36 15.31 -11.48 2.58
CA GLU A 36 15.67 -10.34 3.43
C GLU A 36 14.51 -9.37 3.66
N THR A 37 13.61 -9.23 2.68
CA THR A 37 12.47 -8.32 2.76
C THR A 37 11.18 -8.99 3.22
N LEU A 38 11.14 -10.32 3.26
CA LEU A 38 9.93 -11.07 3.57
C LEU A 38 9.32 -10.67 4.92
N ASP A 39 10.13 -10.62 5.97
CA ASP A 39 9.63 -10.37 7.32
C ASP A 39 9.01 -8.97 7.44
N SER A 40 9.68 -7.97 6.88
CA SER A 40 9.18 -6.59 6.91
C SER A 40 7.90 -6.41 6.07
N LEU A 41 7.78 -7.11 4.92
CA LEU A 41 6.56 -7.08 4.12
C LEU A 41 5.40 -7.80 4.82
N MET A 42 5.68 -8.92 5.46
CA MET A 42 4.69 -9.62 6.29
C MET A 42 4.24 -8.75 7.46
N GLU A 43 5.18 -8.14 8.19
CA GLU A 43 4.89 -7.23 9.29
C GLU A 43 3.97 -6.08 8.85
N LEU A 44 4.30 -5.38 7.76
CA LEU A 44 3.43 -4.34 7.21
C LEU A 44 2.04 -4.87 6.87
N ALA A 45 1.95 -6.00 6.17
CA ALA A 45 0.67 -6.58 5.77
C ALA A 45 -0.21 -6.96 6.98
N LEU A 46 0.40 -7.44 8.05
CA LEU A 46 -0.29 -7.77 9.29
C LEU A 46 -0.76 -6.51 10.02
N LEU A 47 0.05 -5.44 10.02
CA LEU A 47 -0.27 -4.15 10.66
C LEU A 47 -1.35 -3.35 9.93
N ILE A 48 -1.44 -3.44 8.60
CA ILE A 48 -2.52 -2.78 7.85
C ILE A 48 -3.83 -3.60 7.83
N LYS A 49 -3.76 -4.87 8.24
CA LYS A 49 -4.94 -5.74 8.32
C LYS A 49 -5.78 -5.38 9.53
N GLU A 50 -7.08 -5.23 9.34
CA GLU A 50 -8.01 -5.00 10.44
C GLU A 50 -8.11 -6.24 11.34
N LYS A 51 -8.03 -6.06 12.67
CA LYS A 51 -8.07 -7.16 13.64
C LYS A 51 -9.36 -8.01 13.58
N LYS A 52 -10.47 -7.39 13.18
CA LYS A 52 -11.77 -8.06 13.04
C LYS A 52 -11.95 -8.80 11.72
N ASP A 53 -11.03 -8.64 10.79
CA ASP A 53 -11.11 -9.22 9.47
C ASP A 53 -10.52 -10.64 9.47
N ASN A 54 -11.37 -11.63 9.23
CA ASN A 54 -10.99 -13.05 9.18
C ASN A 54 -10.43 -13.49 7.82
N GLN A 55 -10.32 -12.58 6.83
CA GLN A 55 -9.78 -12.93 5.53
C GLN A 55 -8.28 -13.30 5.64
N PRO A 56 -7.81 -14.31 4.90
CA PRO A 56 -6.43 -14.70 4.94
C PRO A 56 -5.53 -13.69 4.22
N VAL A 57 -4.28 -13.62 4.65
CA VAL A 57 -3.20 -13.04 3.85
C VAL A 57 -2.72 -14.09 2.84
N TYR A 58 -2.35 -13.68 1.64
CA TYR A 58 -1.85 -14.54 0.59
C TYR A 58 -0.36 -14.26 0.37
N ALA A 59 0.48 -15.28 0.52
CA ALA A 59 1.89 -15.23 0.12
C ALA A 59 2.03 -15.92 -1.23
N LEU A 60 2.57 -15.22 -2.22
CA LEU A 60 2.70 -15.69 -3.60
C LEU A 60 4.16 -15.80 -4.01
N LYS A 61 4.56 -16.97 -4.47
CA LYS A 61 5.79 -17.16 -5.23
C LYS A 61 5.45 -17.42 -6.69
N VAL A 62 5.88 -16.53 -7.57
CA VAL A 62 5.86 -16.78 -9.02
C VAL A 62 7.19 -17.43 -9.39
N VAL A 63 7.12 -18.52 -10.13
CA VAL A 63 8.27 -19.27 -10.65
C VAL A 63 8.27 -19.14 -12.17
N ASP A 64 9.37 -18.71 -12.74
CA ASP A 64 9.54 -18.49 -14.18
C ASP A 64 10.17 -19.67 -14.91
N ASP A 65 10.79 -20.61 -14.19
CA ASP A 65 11.40 -21.82 -14.73
C ASP A 65 11.11 -23.04 -13.84
N PHE A 66 10.46 -24.06 -14.43
CA PHE A 66 10.16 -25.33 -13.77
C PHE A 66 11.37 -26.22 -13.52
N GLN A 67 12.38 -26.08 -14.35
CA GLN A 67 13.51 -27.00 -14.33
C GLN A 67 14.53 -26.61 -13.26
N ASP A 68 14.42 -25.39 -12.72
CA ASP A 68 15.26 -24.93 -11.62
C ASP A 68 14.72 -25.42 -10.27
N SER A 69 15.10 -26.62 -9.88
CA SER A 69 14.70 -27.25 -8.62
C SER A 69 15.14 -26.45 -7.37
N GLU A 70 16.22 -25.69 -7.48
CA GLU A 70 16.72 -24.83 -6.41
C GLU A 70 15.80 -23.63 -6.19
N LYS A 71 15.40 -22.93 -7.23
CA LYS A 71 14.43 -21.82 -7.15
C LYS A 71 13.07 -22.28 -6.58
N VAL A 72 12.61 -23.46 -6.99
CA VAL A 72 11.36 -24.06 -6.48
C VAL A 72 11.48 -24.34 -4.98
N THR A 73 12.59 -24.94 -4.56
CA THR A 73 12.83 -25.25 -3.14
C THR A 73 12.97 -24.01 -2.28
N GLN A 74 13.71 -23.01 -2.74
CA GLN A 74 13.83 -21.70 -2.07
C GLN A 74 12.46 -20.99 -1.99
N GLY A 75 11.68 -21.04 -3.07
CA GLY A 75 10.33 -20.51 -3.08
C GLY A 75 9.42 -21.13 -2.02
N LYS A 76 9.48 -22.45 -1.88
CA LYS A 76 8.72 -23.18 -0.85
C LYS A 76 9.14 -22.74 0.56
N LYS A 77 10.44 -22.63 0.84
CA LYS A 77 10.94 -22.15 2.14
C LYS A 77 10.44 -20.74 2.46
N LEU A 78 10.41 -19.84 1.49
CA LEU A 78 9.86 -18.48 1.68
C LEU A 78 8.37 -18.50 2.01
N LEU A 79 7.59 -19.32 1.31
CA LEU A 79 6.16 -19.46 1.58
C LEU A 79 5.88 -20.08 2.95
N ASP A 80 6.68 -21.06 3.37
CA ASP A 80 6.57 -21.67 4.70
C ASP A 80 6.94 -20.67 5.79
N ARG A 81 8.00 -19.85 5.59
CA ARG A 81 8.37 -18.78 6.51
C ARG A 81 7.25 -17.74 6.63
N ALA A 82 6.64 -17.30 5.52
CA ALA A 82 5.50 -16.39 5.54
C ALA A 82 4.32 -16.95 6.35
N ALA A 83 4.03 -18.26 6.19
CA ALA A 83 2.98 -18.92 6.95
C ALA A 83 3.27 -18.97 8.46
N ASN A 84 4.53 -19.21 8.83
CA ASN A 84 4.95 -19.22 10.23
C ASN A 84 4.86 -17.84 10.88
N ILE A 85 5.24 -16.77 10.15
CA ILE A 85 5.07 -15.37 10.62
C ILE A 85 3.60 -15.06 10.86
N GLY A 86 2.72 -15.43 9.90
CA GLY A 86 1.28 -15.25 10.08
C GLY A 86 0.72 -16.02 11.27
N ALA A 87 1.13 -17.27 11.45
CA ALA A 87 0.71 -18.08 12.58
C ALA A 87 1.13 -17.47 13.93
N GLY A 88 2.32 -16.87 14.00
CA GLY A 88 2.77 -16.14 15.19
C GLY A 88 1.93 -14.91 15.54
N ALA A 89 1.19 -14.38 14.58
CA ALA A 89 0.28 -13.24 14.73
C ALA A 89 -1.22 -13.65 14.72
N ASP A 90 -1.51 -14.94 14.81
CA ASP A 90 -2.86 -15.54 14.73
C ASP A 90 -3.60 -15.15 13.41
N VAL A 91 -2.86 -15.00 12.32
CA VAL A 91 -3.39 -14.68 10.99
C VAL A 91 -3.14 -15.86 10.04
N LYS A 92 -4.21 -16.34 9.42
CA LYS A 92 -4.10 -17.39 8.40
C LYS A 92 -3.39 -16.86 7.15
N VAL A 93 -2.29 -17.52 6.74
CA VAL A 93 -1.60 -17.23 5.50
C VAL A 93 -1.83 -18.37 4.50
N LYS A 94 -2.37 -18.04 3.33
CA LYS A 94 -2.51 -18.96 2.20
C LYS A 94 -1.28 -18.86 1.31
N ARG A 95 -0.57 -19.98 1.16
CA ARG A 95 0.60 -20.10 0.30
C ARG A 95 0.17 -20.39 -1.13
N ILE A 96 0.69 -19.65 -2.09
CA ILE A 96 0.46 -19.83 -3.52
C ILE A 96 1.82 -19.94 -4.20
N SER A 97 2.06 -21.05 -4.87
CA SER A 97 3.12 -21.18 -5.86
C SER A 97 2.46 -21.15 -7.24
N ARG A 98 2.84 -20.19 -8.05
CA ARG A 98 2.30 -20.02 -9.39
C ARG A 98 3.40 -20.08 -10.42
N TYR A 99 3.11 -20.74 -11.50
CA TYR A 99 3.94 -20.75 -12.67
C TYR A 99 3.47 -19.72 -13.67
N ASP A 100 4.36 -18.86 -14.11
CA ASP A 100 4.07 -17.88 -15.15
C ASP A 100 5.37 -17.40 -15.79
N LEU A 101 5.35 -17.17 -17.11
CA LEU A 101 6.50 -16.67 -17.86
C LEU A 101 6.96 -15.28 -17.44
N ASN A 102 6.05 -14.50 -16.85
CA ASN A 102 6.29 -13.15 -16.40
C ASN A 102 5.76 -12.95 -14.97
N ILE A 103 6.63 -12.52 -14.07
CA ILE A 103 6.28 -12.32 -12.65
C ILE A 103 5.09 -11.37 -12.49
N SER A 104 5.06 -10.25 -13.22
CA SER A 104 3.97 -9.28 -13.15
C SER A 104 2.65 -9.88 -13.60
N SER A 105 2.65 -10.65 -14.69
CA SER A 105 1.46 -11.36 -15.19
C SER A 105 0.96 -12.37 -14.17
N GLY A 106 1.87 -13.16 -13.58
CA GLY A 106 1.54 -14.11 -12.54
C GLY A 106 0.87 -13.45 -11.32
N ILE A 107 1.38 -12.30 -10.88
CA ILE A 107 0.76 -11.52 -9.80
C ILE A 107 -0.61 -11.00 -10.22
N CYS A 108 -0.73 -10.38 -11.41
CA CYS A 108 -2.01 -9.85 -11.92
C CYS A 108 -3.10 -10.93 -12.00
N ASN A 109 -2.74 -12.12 -12.45
CA ASN A 109 -3.65 -13.26 -12.54
C ASN A 109 -4.15 -13.69 -11.16
N VAL A 110 -3.24 -13.82 -10.18
CA VAL A 110 -3.63 -14.16 -8.80
C VAL A 110 -4.50 -13.06 -8.16
N VAL A 111 -4.20 -11.79 -8.42
CA VAL A 111 -5.02 -10.67 -7.95
C VAL A 111 -6.47 -10.82 -8.43
N LYS A 112 -6.67 -11.16 -9.70
CA LYS A 112 -8.00 -11.38 -10.28
C LYS A 112 -8.66 -12.66 -9.74
N GLU A 113 -7.95 -13.79 -9.78
CA GLU A 113 -8.48 -15.11 -9.38
C GLU A 113 -8.86 -15.19 -7.90
N LYS A 114 -8.13 -14.51 -7.04
CA LYS A 114 -8.36 -14.52 -5.59
C LYS A 114 -9.10 -13.30 -5.09
N ASN A 115 -9.56 -12.43 -5.99
CA ASN A 115 -10.23 -11.17 -5.66
C ASN A 115 -9.45 -10.37 -4.60
N ILE A 116 -8.15 -10.20 -4.84
CA ILE A 116 -7.24 -9.46 -3.94
C ILE A 116 -7.61 -7.97 -3.96
N SER A 117 -7.61 -7.37 -2.80
CA SER A 117 -7.90 -5.95 -2.63
C SER A 117 -6.65 -5.08 -2.47
N ASP A 118 -5.61 -5.64 -1.89
CA ASP A 118 -4.38 -4.94 -1.53
C ASP A 118 -3.15 -5.78 -1.89
N VAL A 119 -2.14 -5.16 -2.49
CA VAL A 119 -0.87 -5.83 -2.81
C VAL A 119 0.26 -5.12 -2.08
N VAL A 120 1.08 -5.86 -1.35
CA VAL A 120 2.25 -5.32 -0.64
C VAL A 120 3.51 -5.80 -1.34
N LEU A 121 4.30 -4.85 -1.84
CA LEU A 121 5.53 -5.08 -2.60
C LEU A 121 6.73 -4.49 -1.86
N GLY A 122 7.85 -5.17 -1.95
CA GLY A 122 9.14 -4.60 -1.56
C GLY A 122 9.68 -3.67 -2.65
N LEU A 123 10.26 -2.56 -2.25
CA LEU A 123 10.97 -1.68 -3.17
C LEU A 123 12.30 -2.32 -3.57
N HIS A 124 12.41 -2.71 -4.84
CA HIS A 124 13.66 -3.22 -5.39
C HIS A 124 14.52 -2.07 -5.90
N ARG A 125 15.71 -1.88 -5.32
CA ARG A 125 16.72 -1.01 -5.91
C ARG A 125 17.28 -1.66 -7.17
N LYS A 126 17.07 -1.05 -8.34
CA LYS A 126 17.88 -1.34 -9.52
C LYS A 126 19.03 -0.34 -9.61
N SER A 127 20.18 -0.83 -10.02
CA SER A 127 21.44 -0.07 -10.11
C SER A 127 21.61 0.71 -11.44
N THR A 128 20.60 0.78 -12.29
CA THR A 128 20.72 1.42 -13.61
C THR A 128 19.96 2.74 -13.71
N VAL A 129 20.62 3.73 -14.26
CA VAL A 129 20.26 5.16 -14.29
C VAL A 129 19.07 5.50 -15.17
N SER A 130 18.54 4.56 -15.99
CA SER A 130 17.54 4.85 -17.04
C SER A 130 16.13 4.37 -16.74
N ASP A 131 15.89 3.63 -15.66
CA ASP A 131 14.59 3.00 -15.42
C ASP A 131 13.70 3.82 -14.49
N SER A 132 12.39 3.65 -14.67
CA SER A 132 11.39 4.22 -13.77
C SER A 132 11.73 3.87 -12.32
N PHE A 133 11.39 4.77 -11.42
CA PHE A 133 11.73 4.62 -10.00
C PHE A 133 11.30 3.29 -9.39
N PHE A 134 10.11 2.83 -9.72
CA PHE A 134 9.58 1.58 -9.19
C PHE A 134 10.07 0.33 -9.96
N GLY A 135 10.74 0.50 -11.09
CA GLY A 135 11.18 -0.58 -11.97
C GLY A 135 10.05 -1.18 -12.82
N ASN A 136 10.44 -1.78 -13.96
CA ASN A 136 9.51 -2.27 -14.98
C ASN A 136 8.44 -3.25 -14.45
N MET A 137 8.78 -4.05 -13.44
CA MET A 137 7.83 -4.99 -12.82
C MET A 137 6.70 -4.25 -12.11
N THR A 138 7.03 -3.25 -11.31
CA THR A 138 6.03 -2.47 -10.57
C THR A 138 5.17 -1.63 -11.50
N ASP A 139 5.77 -1.04 -12.54
CA ASP A 139 5.02 -0.28 -13.54
C ASP A 139 4.03 -1.17 -14.31
N SER A 140 4.45 -2.39 -14.64
CA SER A 140 3.55 -3.38 -15.25
C SER A 140 2.41 -3.77 -14.31
N LEU A 141 2.66 -3.90 -13.02
CA LEU A 141 1.62 -4.14 -12.02
C LEU A 141 0.68 -2.96 -11.86
N LEU A 142 1.21 -1.73 -11.77
CA LEU A 142 0.42 -0.50 -11.69
C LEU A 142 -0.52 -0.34 -12.89
N SER A 143 -0.10 -0.79 -14.07
CA SER A 143 -0.92 -0.78 -15.28
C SER A 143 -1.88 -1.96 -15.38
N GLY A 144 -1.50 -3.12 -14.82
CA GLY A 144 -2.24 -4.39 -14.99
C GLY A 144 -3.35 -4.64 -13.98
N VAL A 145 -3.33 -3.97 -12.82
CA VAL A 145 -4.33 -4.17 -11.77
C VAL A 145 -4.85 -2.85 -11.21
N ASN A 146 -6.16 -2.75 -11.05
CA ASN A 146 -6.80 -1.60 -10.38
C ASN A 146 -7.09 -1.94 -8.92
N ARG A 147 -6.03 -2.03 -8.12
CA ARG A 147 -6.09 -2.36 -6.68
C ARG A 147 -5.14 -1.45 -5.91
N MET A 148 -5.29 -1.40 -4.58
CA MET A 148 -4.33 -0.70 -3.72
C MET A 148 -2.99 -1.43 -3.77
N ILE A 149 -1.92 -0.68 -4.01
CA ILE A 149 -0.55 -1.21 -4.03
C ILE A 149 0.29 -0.43 -3.03
N TYR A 150 0.89 -1.14 -2.09
CA TYR A 150 1.85 -0.62 -1.13
C TYR A 150 3.24 -1.01 -1.59
N ILE A 151 4.09 -0.02 -1.80
CA ILE A 151 5.50 -0.24 -2.14
C ILE A 151 6.31 0.16 -0.92
N TYR A 152 6.91 -0.83 -0.27
CA TYR A 152 7.53 -0.65 1.03
C TYR A 152 9.03 -0.88 1.01
N LYS A 153 9.77 0.03 1.63
CA LYS A 153 11.19 -0.10 1.95
C LYS A 153 11.35 -0.02 3.45
N SER A 154 11.69 -1.14 4.06
CA SER A 154 12.07 -1.17 5.47
C SER A 154 13.48 -0.60 5.63
N VAL A 155 13.61 0.37 6.52
CA VAL A 155 14.90 0.96 6.92
C VAL A 155 15.20 0.61 8.37
N GLN A 156 14.14 0.39 9.15
CA GLN A 156 14.20 0.05 10.57
C GLN A 156 12.99 -0.81 10.97
N PRO A 157 13.02 -1.51 12.09
CA PRO A 157 11.88 -2.29 12.58
C PRO A 157 10.66 -1.41 12.85
N MET A 158 9.46 -1.89 12.52
CA MET A 158 8.20 -1.16 12.77
C MET A 158 7.98 -0.82 14.24
N SER A 159 8.50 -1.63 15.15
CA SER A 159 8.43 -1.38 16.60
C SER A 159 9.18 -0.12 17.06
N THR A 160 10.06 0.42 16.26
CA THR A 160 10.82 1.66 16.56
C THR A 160 10.10 2.91 16.05
N ILE A 161 9.08 2.75 15.21
CA ILE A 161 8.31 3.87 14.64
C ILE A 161 7.45 4.51 15.73
N LYS A 162 7.53 5.84 15.83
CA LYS A 162 6.78 6.65 16.78
C LYS A 162 5.72 7.52 16.11
N ARG A 163 5.92 7.83 14.83
CA ARG A 163 5.07 8.74 14.09
C ARG A 163 4.94 8.30 12.64
N LEU A 164 3.74 8.37 12.12
CA LEU A 164 3.46 8.20 10.70
C LEU A 164 3.30 9.57 10.07
N VAL A 165 4.12 9.86 9.07
CA VAL A 165 4.09 11.11 8.29
C VAL A 165 3.51 10.79 6.93
N VAL A 166 2.34 11.34 6.61
CA VAL A 166 1.58 11.05 5.39
C VAL A 166 1.52 12.28 4.51
N ALA A 167 2.11 12.21 3.34
CA ALA A 167 2.01 13.24 2.32
C ALA A 167 1.00 12.83 1.25
N THR A 168 0.06 13.72 0.94
CA THR A 168 -1.01 13.45 -0.01
C THR A 168 -1.00 14.47 -1.15
N PRO A 169 -1.18 14.05 -2.41
CA PRO A 169 -1.32 14.99 -3.51
C PRO A 169 -2.65 15.75 -3.41
N PRO A 170 -2.75 16.94 -4.02
CA PRO A 170 -4.01 17.66 -4.16
C PRO A 170 -5.06 16.79 -4.85
N LYS A 171 -6.33 16.95 -4.46
CA LYS A 171 -7.48 16.26 -5.07
C LYS A 171 -7.52 14.74 -4.84
N CYS A 172 -6.68 14.19 -3.97
CA CYS A 172 -6.71 12.74 -3.69
C CYS A 172 -8.03 12.29 -3.02
N GLU A 173 -8.79 13.20 -2.42
CA GLU A 173 -10.12 12.95 -1.86
C GLU A 173 -11.17 12.58 -2.91
N PHE A 174 -10.88 12.80 -4.20
CA PHE A 174 -11.75 12.40 -5.32
C PHE A 174 -11.36 11.05 -5.92
N GLU A 175 -10.27 10.44 -5.47
CA GLU A 175 -9.82 9.16 -5.99
C GLU A 175 -10.61 7.99 -5.44
N TYR A 176 -10.86 7.02 -6.32
CA TYR A 176 -11.35 5.73 -5.90
C TYR A 176 -10.35 5.07 -4.94
N GLY A 177 -10.80 4.69 -3.76
CA GLY A 177 -9.96 4.10 -2.73
C GLY A 177 -9.42 5.10 -1.71
N PHE A 178 -9.81 6.39 -1.76
CA PHE A 178 -9.45 7.39 -0.75
C PHE A 178 -9.83 6.93 0.66
N ASN A 179 -11.09 6.54 0.85
CA ASN A 179 -11.60 6.06 2.14
C ASN A 179 -10.81 4.83 2.62
N LYS A 180 -10.47 3.94 1.68
CA LYS A 180 -9.77 2.70 1.99
C LYS A 180 -8.35 2.95 2.48
N TRP A 181 -7.55 3.75 1.77
CA TRP A 181 -6.18 4.01 2.22
C TRP A 181 -6.17 4.81 3.52
N CYS A 182 -7.09 5.76 3.72
CA CYS A 182 -7.24 6.45 5.00
C CYS A 182 -7.49 5.45 6.14
N SER A 183 -8.44 4.53 5.96
CA SER A 183 -8.73 3.48 6.94
C SER A 183 -7.49 2.63 7.25
N ARG A 184 -6.72 2.25 6.23
CA ARG A 184 -5.48 1.48 6.41
C ARG A 184 -4.41 2.26 7.19
N VAL A 185 -4.27 3.56 6.92
CA VAL A 185 -3.34 4.43 7.64
C VAL A 185 -3.75 4.57 9.11
N PHE A 186 -5.03 4.77 9.40
CA PHE A 186 -5.53 4.81 10.77
C PHE A 186 -5.34 3.48 11.49
N THR A 187 -5.59 2.36 10.82
CA THR A 187 -5.35 1.02 11.37
C THR A 187 -3.87 0.84 11.71
N LEU A 188 -2.98 1.20 10.78
CA LEU A 188 -1.54 1.11 10.97
C LEU A 188 -1.07 1.96 12.17
N ALA A 189 -1.47 3.24 12.21
CA ALA A 189 -1.13 4.13 13.30
C ALA A 189 -1.63 3.61 14.67
N GLY A 190 -2.87 3.13 14.71
CA GLY A 190 -3.45 2.56 15.93
C GLY A 190 -2.76 1.27 16.39
N GLN A 191 -2.29 0.43 15.47
CA GLN A 191 -1.58 -0.81 15.80
C GLN A 191 -0.15 -0.57 16.26
N ILE A 192 0.53 0.43 15.70
CA ILE A 192 1.88 0.84 16.12
C ILE A 192 1.81 1.65 17.43
N GLY A 193 0.67 2.30 17.72
CA GLY A 193 0.54 3.23 18.83
C GLY A 193 1.29 4.55 18.59
N GLY A 194 1.44 4.93 17.31
CA GLY A 194 2.16 6.12 16.87
C GLY A 194 1.24 7.30 16.54
N ASP A 195 1.79 8.51 16.62
CA ASP A 195 1.11 9.72 16.16
C ASP A 195 0.99 9.76 14.64
N LEU A 196 -0.03 10.45 14.15
CA LEU A 196 -0.32 10.58 12.73
C LEU A 196 -0.25 12.05 12.30
N VAL A 197 0.56 12.33 11.29
CA VAL A 197 0.75 13.66 10.75
C VAL A 197 0.45 13.66 9.26
N PHE A 198 -0.49 14.49 8.83
CA PHE A 198 -0.82 14.67 7.42
C PHE A 198 -0.27 15.99 6.88
N TYR A 199 0.39 15.89 5.75
CA TYR A 199 0.74 17.01 4.88
C TYR A 199 -0.19 16.97 3.67
N CYS A 200 -1.15 17.89 3.61
CA CYS A 200 -2.26 17.84 2.67
C CYS A 200 -2.84 19.24 2.37
N THR A 201 -3.70 19.34 1.35
CA THR A 201 -4.49 20.54 1.13
C THR A 201 -5.61 20.69 2.16
N LYS A 202 -6.23 21.87 2.23
CA LYS A 202 -7.35 22.12 3.12
C LYS A 202 -8.55 21.21 2.82
N GLU A 203 -8.86 21.01 1.56
CA GLU A 203 -9.96 20.15 1.08
C GLU A 203 -9.72 18.70 1.45
N THR A 204 -8.52 18.20 1.22
CA THR A 204 -8.11 16.84 1.63
C THR A 204 -8.20 16.66 3.15
N LYS A 205 -7.75 17.67 3.94
CA LYS A 205 -7.90 17.65 5.41
C LYS A 205 -9.35 17.48 5.83
N GLU A 206 -10.26 18.28 5.26
CA GLU A 206 -11.69 18.21 5.58
C GLU A 206 -12.24 16.80 5.32
N ALA A 207 -11.84 16.19 4.20
CA ALA A 207 -12.23 14.83 3.85
C ALA A 207 -11.68 13.78 4.82
N ILE A 208 -10.40 13.88 5.20
CA ILE A 208 -9.78 12.96 6.18
C ILE A 208 -10.46 13.07 7.55
N VAL A 209 -10.78 14.28 7.99
CA VAL A 209 -11.50 14.52 9.26
C VAL A 209 -12.87 13.83 9.27
N GLU A 210 -13.60 13.85 8.15
CA GLU A 210 -14.88 13.15 8.06
C GLU A 210 -14.69 11.63 8.22
N ILE A 211 -13.73 11.03 7.52
CA ILE A 211 -13.44 9.60 7.64
C ILE A 211 -12.99 9.24 9.06
N ALA A 212 -12.12 10.06 9.68
CA ALA A 212 -11.66 9.84 11.04
C ALA A 212 -12.82 9.78 12.05
N LYS A 213 -13.85 10.63 11.85
CA LYS A 213 -15.08 10.63 12.66
C LYS A 213 -15.92 9.38 12.42
N GLU A 214 -16.09 8.96 11.17
CA GLU A 214 -16.85 7.76 10.81
C GLU A 214 -16.24 6.49 11.41
N ILE A 215 -14.92 6.36 11.33
CA ILE A 215 -14.16 5.20 11.85
C ILE A 215 -14.04 5.26 13.39
N LYS A 216 -14.29 6.43 14.00
CA LYS A 216 -14.10 6.68 15.45
C LYS A 216 -12.67 6.33 15.91
N THR A 217 -11.68 6.76 15.14
CA THR A 217 -10.29 6.53 15.49
C THR A 217 -9.91 7.27 16.76
N SER A 218 -9.11 6.63 17.63
CA SER A 218 -8.51 7.24 18.81
C SER A 218 -7.10 7.79 18.56
N VAL A 219 -6.59 7.66 17.34
CA VAL A 219 -5.25 8.14 16.98
C VAL A 219 -5.20 9.66 17.01
N GLN A 220 -4.15 10.22 17.60
CA GLN A 220 -3.91 11.66 17.53
C GLN A 220 -3.45 12.07 16.14
N ILE A 221 -4.11 13.06 15.56
CA ILE A 221 -3.88 13.47 14.18
C ILE A 221 -3.51 14.95 14.16
N GLN A 222 -2.36 15.25 13.56
CA GLN A 222 -1.92 16.61 13.26
C GLN A 222 -2.00 16.86 11.75
N TYR A 223 -2.25 18.10 11.35
CA TYR A 223 -2.37 18.49 9.94
C TYR A 223 -1.50 19.68 9.65
N PHE A 224 -0.64 19.56 8.64
CA PHE A 224 0.12 20.64 8.05
C PHE A 224 -0.42 20.90 6.65
N LEU A 225 -0.85 22.15 6.41
CA LEU A 225 -1.40 22.51 5.11
C LEU A 225 -0.27 22.83 4.15
N LEU A 226 -0.21 22.11 3.06
CA LEU A 226 0.64 22.44 1.91
C LEU A 226 -0.14 23.40 1.00
N ALA A 227 0.44 24.55 0.69
CA ALA A 227 -0.13 25.48 -0.27
C ALA A 227 0.04 24.95 -1.69
N GLU A 228 1.22 24.44 -1.98
CA GLU A 228 1.59 23.84 -3.26
C GLU A 228 2.34 22.52 -3.03
N TRP A 229 2.31 21.65 -4.03
CA TRP A 229 2.96 20.34 -3.91
C TRP A 229 4.50 20.45 -3.94
N GLU A 230 5.01 21.49 -4.53
CA GLU A 230 6.44 21.83 -4.56
C GLU A 230 7.03 22.00 -3.15
N ASP A 231 6.20 22.38 -2.18
CA ASP A 231 6.58 22.46 -0.76
C ASP A 231 6.90 21.09 -0.15
N PHE A 232 6.63 20.00 -0.89
CA PHE A 232 6.94 18.64 -0.44
C PHE A 232 8.43 18.44 -0.11
N LEU A 233 9.33 19.15 -0.75
CA LEU A 233 10.76 19.09 -0.44
C LEU A 233 11.07 19.60 0.99
N ILE A 234 10.22 20.46 1.55
CA ILE A 234 10.33 20.90 2.94
C ILE A 234 10.10 19.72 3.87
N LEU A 235 9.19 18.82 3.50
CA LEU A 235 8.88 17.61 4.26
C LEU A 235 10.11 16.73 4.53
N SER A 236 11.05 16.65 3.59
CA SER A 236 12.26 15.85 3.76
C SER A 236 13.11 16.29 4.96
N ARG A 237 12.98 17.55 5.39
CA ARG A 237 13.65 18.11 6.58
C ARG A 237 12.89 17.87 7.87
N GLU A 238 11.59 17.59 7.77
CA GLU A 238 10.68 17.37 8.91
C GLU A 238 10.54 15.90 9.29
N VAL A 239 11.03 14.98 8.42
CA VAL A 239 11.02 13.55 8.69
C VAL A 239 12.19 13.17 9.58
N HIS A 240 11.90 12.55 10.70
CA HIS A 240 12.88 12.10 11.68
C HIS A 240 13.18 10.60 11.53
N PHE A 241 14.25 10.16 12.16
CA PHE A 241 14.71 8.77 12.08
C PHE A 241 13.66 7.74 12.51
N ASN A 242 12.82 8.06 13.49
CA ASN A 242 11.77 7.19 14.01
C ASN A 242 10.39 7.43 13.37
N ASP A 243 10.35 8.05 12.21
CA ASP A 243 9.13 8.23 11.42
C ASP A 243 8.98 7.15 10.35
N LEU A 244 7.74 6.81 10.04
CA LEU A 244 7.38 6.12 8.82
C LEU A 244 6.78 7.13 7.84
N LEU A 245 7.52 7.43 6.77
CA LEU A 245 7.02 8.28 5.70
C LEU A 245 6.15 7.48 4.74
N LEU A 246 4.92 7.93 4.57
CA LEU A 246 3.97 7.44 3.58
C LEU A 246 3.71 8.52 2.54
N VAL A 247 3.92 8.19 1.27
CA VAL A 247 3.59 9.07 0.15
C VAL A 247 2.44 8.47 -0.62
N VAL A 248 1.30 9.14 -0.60
CA VAL A 248 0.13 8.74 -1.38
C VAL A 248 0.33 9.18 -2.82
N THR A 249 0.19 8.23 -3.74
CA THR A 249 0.31 8.51 -5.17
C THR A 249 -0.91 8.02 -5.93
N ALA A 250 -1.17 8.62 -7.07
CA ALA A 250 -2.24 8.23 -7.97
C ALA A 250 -1.69 7.70 -9.30
N ARG A 251 -2.53 7.02 -10.06
CA ARG A 251 -2.18 6.51 -11.40
C ARG A 251 -2.16 7.64 -12.42
N LYS A 252 -1.40 7.49 -13.50
CA LYS A 252 -1.19 8.54 -14.54
C LYS A 252 -2.46 9.16 -15.12
N GLN A 253 -3.59 8.48 -15.05
CA GLN A 253 -4.86 8.97 -15.58
C GLN A 253 -5.81 9.51 -14.49
N SER A 254 -5.37 9.52 -13.25
CA SER A 254 -6.14 9.99 -12.11
C SER A 254 -6.06 11.50 -11.96
N ILE A 255 -7.08 12.11 -11.37
CA ILE A 255 -7.18 13.57 -11.18
C ILE A 255 -6.11 14.11 -10.21
N SER A 256 -5.67 13.27 -9.27
CA SER A 256 -4.64 13.60 -8.27
C SER A 256 -3.23 13.17 -8.70
N TYR A 257 -3.05 12.74 -9.95
CA TYR A 257 -1.73 12.37 -10.45
C TYR A 257 -0.80 13.59 -10.50
N THR A 258 0.34 13.45 -9.85
CA THR A 258 1.37 14.50 -9.75
C THR A 258 2.69 13.92 -10.28
N PRO A 259 3.18 14.37 -11.46
CA PRO A 259 4.40 13.83 -12.09
C PRO A 259 5.66 13.98 -11.23
N GLU A 260 5.70 15.00 -10.39
CA GLU A 260 6.79 15.28 -9.46
C GLU A 260 7.03 14.14 -8.48
N LEU A 261 5.97 13.38 -8.13
CA LEU A 261 6.05 12.20 -7.27
C LEU A 261 6.90 11.08 -7.85
N GLU A 262 6.99 10.99 -9.17
CA GLU A 262 7.88 10.02 -9.82
C GLU A 262 9.36 10.34 -9.60
N LYS A 263 9.69 11.59 -9.24
CA LYS A 263 11.05 12.07 -8.99
C LYS A 263 11.47 12.01 -7.53
N LEU A 264 10.49 12.00 -6.61
CA LEU A 264 10.70 12.07 -5.15
C LEU A 264 11.75 11.11 -4.61
N PRO A 265 11.73 9.86 -5.01
CA PRO A 265 12.63 8.88 -4.45
C PRO A 265 14.09 8.98 -4.90
N LYS A 266 14.38 9.86 -5.84
CA LYS A 266 15.75 10.27 -6.16
C LYS A 266 16.23 11.40 -5.24
N GLN A 267 15.33 12.02 -4.50
CA GLN A 267 15.56 13.16 -3.63
C GLN A 267 15.49 12.81 -2.13
N LEU A 268 14.92 11.66 -1.80
CA LEU A 268 14.90 11.02 -0.48
C LEU A 268 15.95 9.90 -0.40
#